data_3646b32028be76f766f3bd24017426d5
#
_entry.id   3646b32028be76f766f3bd24017426d5
#
_cell.length_a   1.000
_cell.length_b   1.000
_cell.length_c   1.000
_cell.angle_alpha   90.00
_cell.angle_beta   90.00
_cell.angle_gamma   90.00
#
_symmetry.space_group_name_H-M   'P 1'
#
loop_
_entity.id
_entity.type
_entity.pdbx_description
1 polymer ?
#
loop_
_entity_poly.entity_id
_entity_poly.type
_entity_poly.pdbx_seq_one_letter_code
_entity_poly.pdbx_strand_id
1 'polypeptide(L)'
;MRDTSQLAKIFGDHTVAQLSSARVLVVGAGGIGCELLKNLAMSGFHSIHSIDLDHIDLSNLNRQFLFQRRHIKLSKSQVATAAITRFNPRVRASAEQANITNTQYDVDWFAQFDIVLNALDNLEARRHVNTMCLAARVPLVESGTAGYLGQVTVIKGAKTECFECQPKPVERKTYPVCTIRSTPTTPIHCIVWAKDYLFAQLFAESSDEGAMDVEETAENSDELSALREESRALAKLAGAMGTQDFARLVFDKVFDEDVERLLSMKDMWVQRRPPTVLDFAALSEHTGFDPAHPDDHAVLEPKE
;
A
#
# COMPACT_ATOMS: atom_id res chain seq x y z
N MET A 1 -37.28 10.55 -2.01
CA MET A 1 -36.99 10.67 -3.45
C MET A 1 -36.03 11.85 -3.61
N ARG A 2 -34.74 11.66 -3.98
CA ARG A 2 -33.87 12.83 -4.18
C ARG A 2 -34.26 13.52 -5.45
N ASP A 3 -34.52 14.79 -5.32
CA ASP A 3 -34.98 15.68 -6.38
C ASP A 3 -33.78 16.01 -7.30
N THR A 4 -33.80 15.52 -8.53
CA THR A 4 -32.83 15.89 -9.57
C THR A 4 -33.10 17.26 -10.17
N SER A 5 -34.17 17.93 -9.73
CA SER A 5 -34.56 19.25 -10.22
C SER A 5 -33.49 20.32 -9.98
N GLN A 6 -32.72 20.19 -8.89
CA GLN A 6 -31.62 21.11 -8.61
C GLN A 6 -30.45 20.92 -9.60
N LEU A 7 -30.14 19.66 -9.95
CA LEU A 7 -29.12 19.36 -10.95
C LEU A 7 -29.55 19.83 -12.34
N ALA A 8 -30.82 19.64 -12.67
CA ALA A 8 -31.41 20.12 -13.93
C ALA A 8 -31.37 21.65 -14.06
N LYS A 9 -31.58 22.38 -12.96
CA LYS A 9 -31.42 23.85 -12.94
C LYS A 9 -29.99 24.32 -13.20
N ILE A 10 -29.00 23.54 -12.76
CA ILE A 10 -27.59 23.89 -12.91
C ILE A 10 -27.03 23.44 -14.25
N PHE A 11 -27.32 22.21 -14.66
CA PHE A 11 -26.67 21.55 -15.80
C PHE A 11 -27.62 21.40 -17.02
N GLY A 12 -28.91 21.69 -16.87
CA GLY A 12 -29.95 21.45 -17.86
C GLY A 12 -30.43 20.00 -17.89
N ASP A 13 -31.68 19.79 -18.36
CA ASP A 13 -32.33 18.48 -18.39
C ASP A 13 -31.59 17.48 -19.28
N HIS A 14 -31.02 17.93 -20.39
CA HIS A 14 -30.26 17.10 -21.31
C HIS A 14 -29.04 16.48 -20.60
N THR A 15 -28.25 17.27 -19.90
CA THR A 15 -27.06 16.79 -19.17
C THR A 15 -27.47 15.81 -18.07
N VAL A 16 -28.53 16.10 -17.32
CA VAL A 16 -29.04 15.20 -16.28
C VAL A 16 -29.49 13.85 -16.85
N ALA A 17 -30.14 13.86 -18.01
CA ALA A 17 -30.54 12.65 -18.73
C ALA A 17 -29.29 11.83 -19.15
N GLN A 18 -28.26 12.49 -19.68
CA GLN A 18 -26.98 11.83 -20.02
C GLN A 18 -26.31 11.21 -18.80
N LEU A 19 -26.23 11.92 -17.66
CA LEU A 19 -25.66 11.39 -16.41
C LEU A 19 -26.39 10.14 -15.94
N SER A 20 -27.74 10.15 -16.03
CA SER A 20 -28.55 9.01 -15.57
C SER A 20 -28.45 7.78 -16.46
N SER A 21 -28.13 7.95 -17.74
CA SER A 21 -27.95 6.85 -18.71
C SER A 21 -26.50 6.35 -18.79
N ALA A 22 -25.53 7.17 -18.36
CA ALA A 22 -24.11 6.85 -18.46
C ALA A 22 -23.73 5.59 -17.67
N ARG A 23 -22.94 4.73 -18.31
CA ARG A 23 -22.32 3.54 -17.71
C ARG A 23 -20.93 3.90 -17.17
N VAL A 24 -20.82 3.90 -15.87
CA VAL A 24 -19.60 4.34 -15.17
C VAL A 24 -18.84 3.13 -14.64
N LEU A 25 -17.55 3.05 -14.95
CA LEU A 25 -16.62 2.12 -14.32
C LEU A 25 -15.84 2.86 -13.22
N VAL A 26 -15.81 2.29 -12.02
CA VAL A 26 -14.94 2.73 -10.91
C VAL A 26 -13.93 1.64 -10.61
N VAL A 27 -12.66 1.94 -10.77
CA VAL A 27 -11.55 1.02 -10.53
C VAL A 27 -10.91 1.37 -9.19
N GLY A 28 -11.09 0.48 -8.20
CA GLY A 28 -10.68 0.66 -6.82
C GLY A 28 -11.81 1.11 -5.89
N ALA A 29 -11.96 0.41 -4.76
CA ALA A 29 -12.95 0.69 -3.70
C ALA A 29 -12.26 0.98 -2.35
N GLY A 30 -11.08 1.62 -2.40
CA GLY A 30 -10.34 2.09 -1.24
C GLY A 30 -10.92 3.38 -0.64
N GLY A 31 -10.10 4.23 -0.02
CA GLY A 31 -10.54 5.49 0.58
C GLY A 31 -11.21 6.42 -0.44
N ILE A 32 -10.48 6.73 -1.53
CA ILE A 32 -11.02 7.56 -2.63
C ILE A 32 -12.23 6.87 -3.28
N GLY A 33 -12.15 5.55 -3.52
CA GLY A 33 -13.24 4.80 -4.15
C GLY A 33 -14.54 4.83 -3.37
N CYS A 34 -14.49 4.76 -2.04
CA CYS A 34 -15.67 4.88 -1.18
C CYS A 34 -16.36 6.25 -1.33
N GLU A 35 -15.58 7.34 -1.31
CA GLU A 35 -16.11 8.69 -1.50
C GLU A 35 -16.66 8.89 -2.91
N LEU A 36 -15.94 8.40 -3.91
CA LEU A 36 -16.30 8.50 -5.31
C LEU A 36 -17.61 7.76 -5.60
N LEU A 37 -17.74 6.50 -5.19
CA LEU A 37 -18.94 5.70 -5.35
C LEU A 37 -20.18 6.35 -4.71
N LYS A 38 -20.03 6.88 -3.49
CA LYS A 38 -21.10 7.65 -2.83
C LYS A 38 -21.47 8.88 -3.64
N ASN A 39 -20.47 9.68 -4.06
CA ASN A 39 -20.72 10.92 -4.78
C ASN A 39 -21.40 10.68 -6.13
N LEU A 40 -20.98 9.67 -6.89
CA LEU A 40 -21.63 9.27 -8.15
C LEU A 40 -23.09 8.88 -7.93
N ALA A 41 -23.35 8.01 -6.95
CA ALA A 41 -24.72 7.59 -6.63
C ALA A 41 -25.61 8.76 -6.22
N MET A 42 -25.02 9.79 -5.61
CA MET A 42 -25.75 10.97 -5.14
C MET A 42 -25.88 12.07 -6.17
N SER A 43 -25.06 12.06 -7.23
CA SER A 43 -25.04 13.07 -8.30
C SER A 43 -25.84 12.68 -9.53
N GLY A 44 -26.61 11.57 -9.47
CA GLY A 44 -27.54 11.21 -10.55
C GLY A 44 -27.03 10.17 -11.54
N PHE A 45 -25.87 9.56 -11.31
CA PHE A 45 -25.43 8.39 -12.06
C PHE A 45 -26.20 7.15 -11.59
N HIS A 46 -26.78 6.42 -12.53
CA HIS A 46 -27.62 5.26 -12.20
C HIS A 46 -27.02 3.91 -12.56
N SER A 47 -25.99 3.86 -13.41
CA SER A 47 -25.34 2.63 -13.82
C SER A 47 -23.85 2.69 -13.42
N ILE A 48 -23.48 1.99 -12.34
CA ILE A 48 -22.14 2.02 -11.77
C ILE A 48 -21.62 0.59 -11.67
N HIS A 49 -20.46 0.34 -12.29
CA HIS A 49 -19.72 -0.90 -12.14
C HIS A 49 -18.45 -0.63 -11.31
N SER A 50 -18.20 -1.42 -10.27
CA SER A 50 -17.01 -1.29 -9.44
C SER A 50 -16.17 -2.55 -9.48
N ILE A 51 -14.87 -2.39 -9.69
CA ILE A 51 -13.89 -3.48 -9.64
C ILE A 51 -12.81 -3.18 -8.61
N ASP A 52 -12.50 -4.16 -7.75
CA ASP A 52 -11.44 -4.09 -6.74
C ASP A 52 -10.99 -5.50 -6.39
N LEU A 53 -9.68 -5.72 -6.28
CA LEU A 53 -9.09 -7.01 -5.96
C LEU A 53 -9.24 -7.37 -4.48
N ASP A 54 -9.24 -6.37 -3.61
CA ASP A 54 -9.00 -6.51 -2.19
C ASP A 54 -10.21 -6.95 -1.37
N HIS A 55 -9.88 -7.52 -0.22
CA HIS A 55 -10.81 -7.71 0.89
C HIS A 55 -10.70 -6.57 1.90
N ILE A 56 -11.76 -6.41 2.68
CA ILE A 56 -11.80 -5.43 3.76
C ILE A 56 -10.96 -5.94 4.93
N ASP A 57 -10.07 -5.09 5.42
CA ASP A 57 -9.26 -5.32 6.61
C ASP A 57 -9.64 -4.32 7.72
N LEU A 58 -9.27 -4.65 8.98
CA LEU A 58 -9.52 -3.79 10.13
C LEU A 58 -8.88 -2.40 9.95
N SER A 59 -7.66 -2.35 9.41
CA SER A 59 -6.94 -1.11 9.11
C SER A 59 -7.62 -0.20 8.09
N ASN A 60 -8.59 -0.71 7.34
CA ASN A 60 -9.31 0.08 6.34
C ASN A 60 -10.44 0.93 6.96
N LEU A 61 -10.96 0.53 8.13
CA LEU A 61 -12.15 1.12 8.73
C LEU A 61 -11.97 2.56 9.20
N ASN A 62 -10.72 3.01 9.37
CA ASN A 62 -10.41 4.39 9.76
C ASN A 62 -10.67 5.44 8.66
N ARG A 63 -10.73 5.02 7.37
CA ARG A 63 -10.90 5.93 6.23
C ARG A 63 -11.87 5.46 5.14
N GLN A 64 -12.24 4.17 5.13
CA GLN A 64 -13.14 3.59 4.13
C GLN A 64 -14.54 3.46 4.73
N PHE A 65 -15.26 4.57 4.83
CA PHE A 65 -16.48 4.72 5.63
C PHE A 65 -17.68 3.87 5.17
N LEU A 66 -17.66 3.31 3.96
CA LEU A 66 -18.70 2.37 3.49
C LEU A 66 -18.63 1.02 4.23
N PHE A 67 -17.52 0.73 4.90
CA PHE A 67 -17.25 -0.53 5.56
C PHE A 67 -17.46 -0.48 7.05
N GLN A 68 -17.78 -1.64 7.64
CA GLN A 68 -18.01 -1.84 9.06
C GLN A 68 -17.28 -3.10 9.54
N ARG A 69 -17.05 -3.27 10.84
CA ARG A 69 -16.36 -4.43 11.42
C ARG A 69 -16.92 -5.79 10.93
N ARG A 70 -18.23 -5.90 10.75
CA ARG A 70 -18.88 -7.11 10.22
C ARG A 70 -18.53 -7.43 8.76
N HIS A 71 -17.94 -6.49 8.03
CA HIS A 71 -17.56 -6.64 6.63
C HIS A 71 -16.11 -7.10 6.45
N ILE A 72 -15.33 -7.25 7.54
CA ILE A 72 -13.96 -7.73 7.50
C ILE A 72 -13.88 -9.08 6.77
N LYS A 73 -12.91 -9.23 5.87
CA LYS A 73 -12.70 -10.37 4.96
C LYS A 73 -13.69 -10.48 3.80
N LEU A 74 -14.67 -9.60 3.69
CA LEU A 74 -15.53 -9.52 2.50
C LEU A 74 -14.87 -8.65 1.41
N SER A 75 -15.32 -8.82 0.16
CA SER A 75 -14.84 -8.05 -1.00
C SER A 75 -15.19 -6.56 -0.85
N LYS A 76 -14.19 -5.68 -1.09
CA LYS A 76 -14.38 -4.22 -1.03
C LYS A 76 -15.41 -3.75 -2.06
N SER A 77 -15.30 -4.18 -3.32
CA SER A 77 -16.21 -3.78 -4.40
C SER A 77 -17.66 -4.19 -4.12
N GLN A 78 -17.88 -5.43 -3.66
CA GLN A 78 -19.23 -5.95 -3.38
C GLN A 78 -19.90 -5.20 -2.22
N VAL A 79 -19.19 -4.97 -1.13
CA VAL A 79 -19.73 -4.25 0.03
C VAL A 79 -20.00 -2.78 -0.31
N ALA A 80 -19.09 -2.14 -1.06
CA ALA A 80 -19.26 -0.75 -1.48
C ALA A 80 -20.49 -0.57 -2.37
N THR A 81 -20.69 -1.41 -3.37
CA THR A 81 -21.86 -1.35 -4.25
C THR A 81 -23.16 -1.61 -3.52
N ALA A 82 -23.19 -2.58 -2.61
CA ALA A 82 -24.35 -2.82 -1.75
C ALA A 82 -24.66 -1.59 -0.85
N ALA A 83 -23.63 -0.89 -0.39
CA ALA A 83 -23.83 0.31 0.43
C ALA A 83 -24.41 1.48 -0.38
N ILE A 84 -23.89 1.77 -1.57
CA ILE A 84 -24.41 2.89 -2.41
C ILE A 84 -25.82 2.65 -2.92
N THR A 85 -26.19 1.41 -3.19
CA THR A 85 -27.58 1.06 -3.56
C THR A 85 -28.57 1.36 -2.42
N ARG A 86 -28.13 1.22 -1.16
CA ARG A 86 -28.95 1.63 0.00
C ARG A 86 -29.08 3.16 0.10
N PHE A 87 -28.04 3.92 -0.29
CA PHE A 87 -28.10 5.38 -0.31
C PHE A 87 -29.02 5.90 -1.40
N ASN A 88 -29.01 5.26 -2.58
CA ASN A 88 -29.86 5.62 -3.69
C ASN A 88 -30.38 4.36 -4.40
N PRO A 89 -31.62 3.93 -4.13
CA PRO A 89 -32.23 2.73 -4.75
C PRO A 89 -32.41 2.80 -6.27
N ARG A 90 -32.22 3.97 -6.90
CA ARG A 90 -32.25 4.11 -8.37
C ARG A 90 -30.96 3.63 -9.02
N VAL A 91 -29.88 3.51 -8.24
CA VAL A 91 -28.57 3.06 -8.73
C VAL A 91 -28.60 1.56 -8.97
N ARG A 92 -28.30 1.17 -10.19
CA ARG A 92 -27.99 -0.21 -10.56
C ARG A 92 -26.48 -0.37 -10.48
N ALA A 93 -26.02 -0.89 -9.36
CA ALA A 93 -24.60 -1.12 -9.11
C ALA A 93 -24.27 -2.61 -9.30
N SER A 94 -23.18 -2.88 -10.00
CA SER A 94 -22.57 -4.20 -10.11
C SER A 94 -21.12 -4.15 -9.61
N ALA A 95 -20.61 -5.29 -9.15
CA ALA A 95 -19.28 -5.38 -8.55
C ALA A 95 -18.55 -6.63 -9.00
N GLU A 96 -17.25 -6.48 -9.23
CA GLU A 96 -16.34 -7.59 -9.45
C GLU A 96 -15.19 -7.53 -8.45
N GLN A 97 -14.84 -8.71 -7.89
CA GLN A 97 -13.62 -8.86 -7.11
C GLN A 97 -12.56 -9.49 -8.00
N ALA A 98 -11.75 -8.65 -8.62
CA ALA A 98 -10.74 -9.11 -9.56
C ALA A 98 -9.62 -8.07 -9.75
N ASN A 99 -8.49 -8.54 -10.27
CA ASN A 99 -7.41 -7.66 -10.68
C ASN A 99 -7.75 -7.08 -12.06
N ILE A 100 -7.80 -5.76 -12.18
CA ILE A 100 -8.09 -5.05 -13.43
C ILE A 100 -7.06 -5.33 -14.53
N THR A 101 -5.87 -5.81 -14.18
CA THR A 101 -4.82 -6.18 -15.14
C THR A 101 -5.02 -7.56 -15.77
N ASN A 102 -6.03 -8.32 -15.35
CA ASN A 102 -6.33 -9.62 -15.95
C ASN A 102 -6.72 -9.48 -17.42
N THR A 103 -6.36 -10.45 -18.22
CA THR A 103 -6.52 -10.43 -19.69
C THR A 103 -7.96 -10.34 -20.18
N GLN A 104 -8.93 -10.71 -19.34
CA GLN A 104 -10.36 -10.58 -19.65
C GLN A 104 -10.85 -9.13 -19.70
N TYR A 105 -10.13 -8.19 -19.05
CA TYR A 105 -10.45 -6.76 -19.07
C TYR A 105 -9.68 -6.08 -20.20
N ASP A 106 -10.03 -6.45 -21.40
CA ASP A 106 -9.45 -5.97 -22.64
C ASP A 106 -10.09 -4.65 -23.14
N VAL A 107 -9.68 -4.19 -24.31
CA VAL A 107 -10.19 -2.95 -24.92
C VAL A 107 -11.69 -3.01 -25.14
N ASP A 108 -12.24 -4.14 -25.57
CA ASP A 108 -13.67 -4.29 -25.85
C ASP A 108 -14.48 -4.28 -24.55
N TRP A 109 -13.93 -4.81 -23.47
CA TRP A 109 -14.55 -4.71 -22.15
C TRP A 109 -14.61 -3.24 -21.67
N PHE A 110 -13.52 -2.47 -21.83
CA PHE A 110 -13.51 -1.05 -21.46
C PHE A 110 -14.44 -0.21 -22.36
N ALA A 111 -14.57 -0.54 -23.63
CA ALA A 111 -15.44 0.16 -24.58
C ALA A 111 -16.94 0.09 -24.22
N GLN A 112 -17.33 -0.77 -23.28
CA GLN A 112 -18.70 -0.85 -22.77
C GLN A 112 -19.08 0.31 -21.86
N PHE A 113 -18.11 1.11 -21.37
CA PHE A 113 -18.35 2.21 -20.43
C PHE A 113 -18.26 3.57 -21.13
N ASP A 114 -19.04 4.52 -20.65
CA ASP A 114 -18.99 5.90 -21.14
C ASP A 114 -17.90 6.73 -20.47
N ILE A 115 -17.51 6.34 -19.26
CA ILE A 115 -16.43 6.97 -18.47
C ILE A 115 -15.85 5.98 -17.47
N VAL A 116 -14.55 6.08 -17.26
CA VAL A 116 -13.80 5.32 -16.26
C VAL A 116 -13.22 6.28 -15.22
N LEU A 117 -13.33 5.93 -13.95
CA LEU A 117 -12.75 6.70 -12.85
C LEU A 117 -11.81 5.80 -12.03
N ASN A 118 -10.55 6.24 -11.90
CA ASN A 118 -9.55 5.53 -11.11
C ASN A 118 -9.53 6.02 -9.67
N ALA A 119 -9.50 5.05 -8.75
CA ALA A 119 -9.25 5.24 -7.31
C ALA A 119 -8.20 4.23 -6.82
N LEU A 120 -7.14 4.08 -7.61
CA LEU A 120 -6.08 3.09 -7.45
C LEU A 120 -4.92 3.64 -6.60
N ASP A 121 -4.15 2.73 -6.00
CA ASP A 121 -3.00 3.05 -5.14
C ASP A 121 -1.65 2.60 -5.74
N ASN A 122 -1.64 1.92 -6.89
CA ASN A 122 -0.41 1.46 -7.53
C ASN A 122 -0.28 1.94 -8.99
N LEU A 123 0.95 2.12 -9.45
CA LEU A 123 1.25 2.65 -10.78
C LEU A 123 0.96 1.66 -11.91
N GLU A 124 1.14 0.36 -11.67
CA GLU A 124 0.93 -0.69 -12.68
C GLU A 124 -0.53 -0.71 -13.16
N ALA A 125 -1.47 -0.78 -12.21
CA ALA A 125 -2.89 -0.75 -12.54
C ALA A 125 -3.31 0.57 -13.20
N ARG A 126 -2.77 1.72 -12.77
CA ARG A 126 -3.03 3.03 -13.39
C ARG A 126 -2.57 3.07 -14.83
N ARG A 127 -1.37 2.56 -15.14
CA ARG A 127 -0.82 2.42 -16.50
C ARG A 127 -1.68 1.54 -17.37
N HIS A 128 -2.09 0.38 -16.84
CA HIS A 128 -2.96 -0.55 -17.56
C HIS A 128 -4.29 0.12 -17.92
N VAL A 129 -5.00 0.71 -16.94
CA VAL A 129 -6.29 1.36 -17.19
C VAL A 129 -6.13 2.55 -18.15
N ASN A 130 -5.07 3.35 -18.01
CA ASN A 130 -4.79 4.44 -18.96
C ASN A 130 -4.63 3.91 -20.40
N THR A 131 -3.87 2.82 -20.58
CA THR A 131 -3.66 2.19 -21.90
C THR A 131 -4.96 1.67 -22.49
N MET A 132 -5.76 0.95 -21.69
CA MET A 132 -7.05 0.41 -22.13
C MET A 132 -8.05 1.52 -22.49
N CYS A 133 -8.15 2.57 -21.65
CA CYS A 133 -9.03 3.69 -21.91
C CYS A 133 -8.65 4.48 -23.17
N LEU A 134 -7.35 4.66 -23.42
CA LEU A 134 -6.88 5.31 -24.66
C LEU A 134 -7.22 4.47 -25.90
N ALA A 135 -7.00 3.15 -25.84
CA ALA A 135 -7.30 2.23 -26.94
C ALA A 135 -8.82 2.14 -27.20
N ALA A 136 -9.62 2.05 -26.14
CA ALA A 136 -11.09 2.02 -26.21
C ALA A 136 -11.72 3.39 -26.51
N ARG A 137 -10.93 4.48 -26.51
CA ARG A 137 -11.39 5.87 -26.65
C ARG A 137 -12.39 6.31 -25.58
N VAL A 138 -12.33 5.73 -24.39
CA VAL A 138 -13.17 6.07 -23.25
C VAL A 138 -12.48 7.12 -22.40
N PRO A 139 -13.16 8.20 -21.98
CA PRO A 139 -12.60 9.17 -21.06
C PRO A 139 -12.22 8.53 -19.71
N LEU A 140 -11.05 8.88 -19.20
CA LEU A 140 -10.57 8.45 -17.89
C LEU A 140 -10.44 9.67 -16.96
N VAL A 141 -10.97 9.56 -15.76
CA VAL A 141 -10.69 10.49 -14.66
C VAL A 141 -9.72 9.79 -13.71
N GLU A 142 -8.48 10.21 -13.77
CA GLU A 142 -7.41 9.72 -12.91
C GLU A 142 -7.40 10.50 -11.60
N SER A 143 -7.31 9.82 -10.46
CA SER A 143 -7.23 10.46 -9.16
C SER A 143 -6.23 9.79 -8.23
N GLY A 144 -5.65 10.58 -7.34
CA GLY A 144 -4.67 10.10 -6.39
C GLY A 144 -4.41 11.09 -5.26
N THR A 145 -3.71 10.60 -4.23
CA THR A 145 -3.26 11.42 -3.10
C THR A 145 -1.76 11.21 -2.88
N ALA A 146 -1.11 12.26 -2.42
CA ALA A 146 0.27 12.24 -1.95
C ALA A 146 0.32 13.03 -0.62
N GLY A 147 0.26 12.31 0.51
CA GLY A 147 0.06 12.91 1.82
C GLY A 147 -1.27 13.68 1.89
N TYR A 148 -1.22 14.94 2.26
CA TYR A 148 -2.40 15.83 2.33
C TYR A 148 -2.85 16.40 0.98
N LEU A 149 -2.07 16.18 -0.09
CA LEU A 149 -2.39 16.72 -1.40
C LEU A 149 -3.17 15.69 -2.22
N GLY A 150 -4.30 16.12 -2.79
CA GLY A 150 -5.07 15.36 -3.77
C GLY A 150 -4.85 15.90 -5.18
N GLN A 151 -4.91 15.01 -6.16
CA GLN A 151 -4.86 15.38 -7.57
C GLN A 151 -5.95 14.65 -8.36
N VAL A 152 -6.49 15.34 -9.35
CA VAL A 152 -7.45 14.79 -10.32
C VAL A 152 -7.04 15.26 -11.71
N THR A 153 -6.98 14.33 -12.65
CA THR A 153 -6.65 14.61 -14.05
C THR A 153 -7.68 13.98 -14.97
N VAL A 154 -8.23 14.77 -15.90
CA VAL A 154 -9.12 14.26 -16.93
C VAL A 154 -8.31 13.90 -18.16
N ILE A 155 -8.38 12.62 -18.54
CA ILE A 155 -7.68 12.06 -19.70
C ILE A 155 -8.69 11.76 -20.78
N LYS A 156 -8.58 12.48 -21.89
CA LYS A 156 -9.41 12.27 -23.07
C LYS A 156 -8.50 12.18 -24.28
N GLY A 157 -8.44 11.01 -24.90
CA GLY A 157 -7.53 10.72 -26.00
C GLY A 157 -7.50 11.80 -27.07
N ALA A 158 -6.31 12.17 -27.53
CA ALA A 158 -6.04 13.24 -28.51
C ALA A 158 -6.43 14.67 -28.08
N LYS A 159 -6.93 14.90 -26.84
CA LYS A 159 -7.34 16.23 -26.37
C LYS A 159 -6.62 16.69 -25.12
N THR A 160 -6.24 15.77 -24.23
CA THR A 160 -5.53 16.08 -23.00
C THR A 160 -4.32 15.17 -22.87
N GLU A 161 -3.38 15.53 -21.99
CA GLU A 161 -2.28 14.65 -21.62
C GLU A 161 -2.80 13.35 -21.02
N CYS A 162 -2.14 12.24 -21.32
CA CYS A 162 -2.43 10.95 -20.70
C CYS A 162 -1.56 10.73 -19.44
N PHE A 163 -1.81 9.64 -18.73
CA PHE A 163 -1.07 9.34 -17.49
C PHE A 163 0.44 9.21 -17.72
N GLU A 164 0.88 8.74 -18.88
CA GLU A 164 2.30 8.54 -19.22
C GLU A 164 2.96 9.72 -19.95
N CYS A 165 2.22 10.79 -20.26
CA CYS A 165 2.82 11.97 -20.94
C CYS A 165 3.87 12.68 -20.09
N GLN A 166 3.77 12.56 -18.75
CA GLN A 166 4.76 13.09 -17.82
C GLN A 166 5.49 11.95 -17.13
N PRO A 167 6.83 12.05 -16.96
CA PRO A 167 7.60 11.05 -16.24
C PRO A 167 7.04 10.82 -14.83
N LYS A 168 6.81 9.56 -14.49
CA LYS A 168 6.39 9.19 -13.14
C LYS A 168 7.60 8.83 -12.30
N PRO A 169 7.60 9.15 -10.99
CA PRO A 169 8.64 8.70 -10.10
C PRO A 169 8.79 7.18 -10.21
N VAL A 170 10.03 6.72 -10.25
CA VAL A 170 10.29 5.28 -10.12
C VAL A 170 9.83 4.88 -8.72
N GLU A 171 8.86 3.97 -8.63
CA GLU A 171 8.44 3.43 -7.33
C GLU A 171 9.63 2.77 -6.66
N ARG A 172 10.17 3.41 -5.63
CA ARG A 172 10.97 2.67 -4.67
C ARG A 172 10.00 1.76 -3.93
N LYS A 173 10.16 0.44 -4.09
CA LYS A 173 9.40 -0.52 -3.27
C LYS A 173 9.68 -0.19 -1.81
N THR A 174 8.74 0.48 -1.16
CA THR A 174 8.78 0.73 0.27
C THR A 174 8.06 -0.41 0.96
N TYR A 175 8.69 -0.96 1.97
CA TYR A 175 8.09 -2.01 2.77
C TYR A 175 7.58 -1.40 4.07
N PRO A 176 6.39 -1.80 4.56
CA PRO A 176 5.89 -1.31 5.85
C PRO A 176 6.90 -1.57 6.96
N VAL A 177 7.12 -0.57 7.81
CA VAL A 177 8.11 -0.65 8.91
C VAL A 177 7.80 -1.82 9.83
N CYS A 178 6.54 -2.08 10.14
CA CYS A 178 6.09 -3.25 10.91
C CYS A 178 6.50 -4.57 10.25
N THR A 179 6.43 -4.67 8.92
CA THR A 179 6.82 -5.90 8.20
C THR A 179 8.33 -6.11 8.27
N ILE A 180 9.14 -5.09 7.98
CA ILE A 180 10.60 -5.24 7.97
C ILE A 180 11.20 -5.42 9.36
N ARG A 181 10.54 -4.93 10.42
CA ARG A 181 11.05 -5.01 11.79
C ARG A 181 10.54 -6.21 12.58
N SER A 182 9.26 -6.53 12.45
CA SER A 182 8.63 -7.53 13.33
C SER A 182 8.30 -8.84 12.62
N THR A 183 7.96 -8.78 11.33
CA THR A 183 7.47 -9.95 10.59
C THR A 183 8.10 -10.10 9.19
N PRO A 184 9.44 -10.07 9.05
CA PRO A 184 10.06 -10.27 7.74
C PRO A 184 9.69 -11.65 7.19
N THR A 185 9.28 -11.69 5.91
CA THR A 185 8.84 -12.93 5.24
C THR A 185 9.74 -13.33 4.08
N THR A 186 10.56 -12.40 3.60
CA THR A 186 11.44 -12.61 2.45
C THR A 186 12.83 -12.00 2.73
N PRO A 187 13.90 -12.49 2.09
CA PRO A 187 15.25 -11.95 2.26
C PRO A 187 15.34 -10.44 2.02
N ILE A 188 14.58 -9.91 1.08
CA ILE A 188 14.57 -8.47 0.77
C ILE A 188 14.13 -7.63 1.98
N HIS A 189 13.24 -8.12 2.85
CA HIS A 189 12.84 -7.42 4.07
C HIS A 189 14.02 -7.25 5.03
N CYS A 190 14.87 -8.28 5.16
CA CYS A 190 16.08 -8.22 6.00
C CYS A 190 17.10 -7.24 5.40
N ILE A 191 17.28 -7.24 4.07
CA ILE A 191 18.20 -6.33 3.38
C ILE A 191 17.76 -4.88 3.56
N VAL A 192 16.46 -4.60 3.38
CA VAL A 192 15.88 -3.26 3.56
C VAL A 192 16.00 -2.81 5.02
N TRP A 193 15.71 -3.70 5.98
CA TRP A 193 15.88 -3.41 7.40
C TRP A 193 17.33 -3.06 7.73
N ALA A 194 18.29 -3.86 7.27
CA ALA A 194 19.69 -3.60 7.50
C ALA A 194 20.12 -2.25 6.91
N LYS A 195 19.77 -1.98 5.65
CA LYS A 195 20.18 -0.77 4.92
C LYS A 195 19.53 0.50 5.45
N ASP A 196 18.18 0.49 5.56
CA ASP A 196 17.42 1.72 5.78
C ASP A 196 17.16 2.00 7.27
N TYR A 197 17.32 0.99 8.13
CA TYR A 197 17.13 1.12 9.56
C TYR A 197 18.43 0.91 10.35
N LEU A 198 19.01 -0.30 10.35
CA LEU A 198 20.17 -0.63 11.18
C LEU A 198 21.37 0.28 10.86
N PHE A 199 21.73 0.40 9.58
CA PHE A 199 22.85 1.25 9.15
C PHE A 199 22.60 2.73 9.45
N ALA A 200 21.38 3.21 9.26
CA ALA A 200 21.02 4.58 9.59
C ALA A 200 21.21 4.88 11.09
N GLN A 201 20.79 3.96 11.97
CA GLN A 201 20.94 4.11 13.41
C GLN A 201 22.40 4.02 13.91
N LEU A 202 23.23 3.23 13.24
CA LEU A 202 24.64 3.03 13.64
C LEU A 202 25.58 4.10 13.08
N PHE A 203 25.32 4.64 11.88
CA PHE A 203 26.30 5.43 11.12
C PHE A 203 25.80 6.82 10.67
N ALA A 204 24.50 7.16 10.82
CA ALA A 204 24.04 8.51 10.55
C ALA A 204 24.55 9.46 11.63
N GLU A 205 25.06 10.63 11.24
CA GLU A 205 25.30 11.72 12.17
C GLU A 205 23.98 12.04 12.88
N SER A 206 24.01 12.12 14.20
CA SER A 206 22.86 12.35 15.06
C SER A 206 22.14 13.67 14.70
N SER A 207 21.29 13.63 13.71
CA SER A 207 20.30 14.66 13.50
C SER A 207 19.07 14.29 14.32
N ASP A 208 18.68 15.16 15.23
CA ASP A 208 17.53 15.05 16.14
C ASP A 208 16.16 14.95 15.43
N GLU A 209 16.13 14.84 14.10
CA GLU A 209 14.93 14.90 13.28
C GLU A 209 14.44 13.54 12.74
N GLY A 210 14.98 12.43 13.22
CA GLY A 210 14.53 11.07 12.84
C GLY A 210 13.37 10.51 13.68
N ALA A 211 12.80 11.29 14.61
CA ALA A 211 11.61 10.90 15.32
C ALA A 211 10.41 11.00 14.34
N MET A 212 9.90 9.85 13.90
CA MET A 212 8.61 9.79 13.24
C MET A 212 7.58 10.52 14.10
N ASP A 213 6.99 11.60 13.58
CA ASP A 213 5.76 12.21 14.09
C ASP A 213 4.60 11.21 13.93
N VAL A 214 4.59 10.19 14.78
CA VAL A 214 3.43 9.32 14.98
C VAL A 214 2.71 9.88 16.19
N GLU A 215 1.54 10.47 16.00
CA GLU A 215 0.69 10.92 17.09
C GLU A 215 0.47 9.77 18.07
N GLU A 216 0.80 10.03 19.32
CA GLU A 216 0.68 9.10 20.44
C GLU A 216 -0.81 8.90 20.73
N THR A 217 -1.36 7.76 20.30
CA THR A 217 -2.70 7.31 20.73
C THR A 217 -2.54 6.26 21.82
N ALA A 218 -3.48 6.21 22.76
CA ALA A 218 -3.43 5.28 23.90
C ALA A 218 -3.34 3.79 23.51
N GLU A 219 -3.64 3.44 22.26
CA GLU A 219 -3.53 2.07 21.73
C GLU A 219 -2.12 1.74 21.19
N ASN A 220 -1.24 2.74 20.97
CA ASN A 220 0.11 2.58 20.40
C ASN A 220 1.23 2.87 21.39
N SER A 221 0.93 3.18 22.66
CA SER A 221 1.93 3.62 23.62
C SER A 221 3.00 2.57 23.92
N ASP A 222 2.62 1.30 23.99
CA ASP A 222 3.52 0.19 24.29
C ASP A 222 4.44 -0.13 23.11
N GLU A 223 3.93 -0.06 21.87
CA GLU A 223 4.74 -0.22 20.65
C GLU A 223 5.71 0.95 20.46
N LEU A 224 5.28 2.18 20.71
CA LEU A 224 6.12 3.38 20.63
C LEU A 224 7.21 3.39 21.70
N SER A 225 6.92 2.91 22.90
CA SER A 225 7.92 2.79 23.97
C SER A 225 8.99 1.76 23.63
N ALA A 226 8.60 0.60 23.09
CA ALA A 226 9.53 -0.43 22.63
C ALA A 226 10.41 0.05 21.47
N LEU A 227 9.83 0.83 20.54
CA LEU A 227 10.56 1.43 19.42
C LEU A 227 11.61 2.43 19.89
N ARG A 228 11.27 3.27 20.88
CA ARG A 228 12.21 4.23 21.49
C ARG A 228 13.34 3.54 22.25
N GLU A 229 13.04 2.45 22.95
CA GLU A 229 14.02 1.65 23.67
C GLU A 229 15.03 0.98 22.73
N GLU A 230 14.55 0.40 21.64
CA GLU A 230 15.38 -0.21 20.61
C GLU A 230 16.28 0.82 19.91
N SER A 231 15.72 1.99 19.54
CA SER A 231 16.50 3.08 18.96
C SER A 231 17.60 3.58 19.90
N ARG A 232 17.30 3.70 21.20
CA ARG A 232 18.31 4.05 22.22
C ARG A 232 19.39 2.99 22.39
N ALA A 233 19.04 1.72 22.30
CA ALA A 233 20.01 0.63 22.38
C ALA A 233 20.99 0.68 21.20
N LEU A 234 20.48 0.88 19.97
CA LEU A 234 21.31 1.04 18.77
C LEU A 234 22.18 2.31 18.83
N ALA A 235 21.64 3.42 19.34
CA ALA A 235 22.43 4.65 19.53
C ALA A 235 23.60 4.46 20.55
N LYS A 236 23.42 3.64 21.59
CA LYS A 236 24.52 3.28 22.51
C LYS A 236 25.60 2.45 21.80
N LEU A 237 25.21 1.53 20.93
CA LEU A 237 26.15 0.75 20.13
C LEU A 237 26.93 1.64 19.16
N ALA A 238 26.31 2.65 18.56
CA ALA A 238 26.99 3.63 17.73
C ALA A 238 28.15 4.34 18.49
N GLY A 239 27.98 4.58 19.78
CA GLY A 239 29.04 5.12 20.66
C GLY A 239 30.26 4.22 20.84
N ALA A 240 30.14 2.91 20.57
CA ALA A 240 31.24 1.95 20.60
C ALA A 240 31.99 1.81 19.26
N MET A 241 31.59 2.59 18.24
CA MET A 241 32.21 2.57 16.92
C MET A 241 33.72 2.84 17.00
N GLY A 242 34.50 2.02 16.28
CA GLY A 242 35.97 2.09 16.30
C GLY A 242 36.65 1.27 17.39
N THR A 243 35.90 0.62 18.29
CA THR A 243 36.44 -0.38 19.23
C THR A 243 36.52 -1.75 18.58
N GLN A 244 37.39 -2.63 19.10
CA GLN A 244 37.51 -4.03 18.63
C GLN A 244 36.23 -4.84 18.88
N ASP A 245 35.45 -4.48 19.89
CA ASP A 245 34.24 -5.19 20.28
C ASP A 245 32.97 -4.73 19.48
N PHE A 246 33.06 -3.66 18.70
CA PHE A 246 31.90 -3.07 18.00
C PHE A 246 31.14 -4.10 17.17
N ALA A 247 31.83 -4.86 16.31
CA ALA A 247 31.23 -5.86 15.45
C ALA A 247 30.50 -6.95 16.25
N ARG A 248 31.11 -7.40 17.35
CA ARG A 248 30.52 -8.37 18.26
C ARG A 248 29.26 -7.82 18.93
N LEU A 249 29.33 -6.62 19.47
CA LEU A 249 28.18 -5.97 20.13
C LEU A 249 26.98 -5.80 19.19
N VAL A 250 27.22 -5.42 17.92
CA VAL A 250 26.17 -5.34 16.90
C VAL A 250 25.61 -6.72 16.58
N PHE A 251 26.48 -7.73 16.47
CA PHE A 251 26.03 -9.10 16.19
C PHE A 251 25.16 -9.64 17.34
N ASP A 252 25.62 -9.53 18.58
CA ASP A 252 24.91 -10.00 19.77
C ASP A 252 23.54 -9.30 19.87
N LYS A 253 23.48 -7.98 19.59
CA LYS A 253 22.21 -7.24 19.58
C LYS A 253 21.21 -7.77 18.54
N VAL A 254 21.67 -8.02 17.32
CA VAL A 254 20.80 -8.36 16.18
C VAL A 254 20.42 -9.85 16.15
N PHE A 255 21.38 -10.74 16.43
CA PHE A 255 21.23 -12.18 16.21
C PHE A 255 21.03 -13.00 17.49
N ASP A 256 21.23 -12.38 18.64
CA ASP A 256 20.98 -12.97 19.95
C ASP A 256 19.81 -12.25 20.65
N GLU A 257 20.00 -11.05 21.20
CA GLU A 257 19.00 -10.34 22.00
C GLU A 257 17.67 -10.09 21.26
N ASP A 258 17.72 -9.57 20.02
CA ASP A 258 16.49 -9.28 19.25
C ASP A 258 15.78 -10.55 18.81
N VAL A 259 16.53 -11.62 18.54
CA VAL A 259 15.96 -12.95 18.22
C VAL A 259 15.31 -13.57 19.45
N GLU A 260 15.92 -13.49 20.63
CA GLU A 260 15.32 -13.95 21.90
C GLU A 260 14.01 -13.19 22.19
N ARG A 261 14.01 -11.86 22.00
CA ARG A 261 12.81 -11.03 22.14
C ARG A 261 11.71 -11.48 21.18
N LEU A 262 12.02 -11.75 19.94
CA LEU A 262 11.06 -12.25 18.96
C LEU A 262 10.53 -13.64 19.34
N LEU A 263 11.37 -14.54 19.84
CA LEU A 263 10.98 -15.87 20.31
C LEU A 263 10.02 -15.82 21.50
N SER A 264 10.09 -14.80 22.34
CA SER A 264 9.15 -14.60 23.46
C SER A 264 7.69 -14.36 22.99
N MET A 265 7.49 -13.90 21.76
CA MET A 265 6.19 -13.66 21.15
C MET A 265 5.60 -14.94 20.55
N LYS A 266 5.14 -15.86 21.40
CA LYS A 266 4.72 -17.23 21.02
C LYS A 266 3.68 -17.29 19.92
N ASP A 267 2.77 -16.33 19.87
CA ASP A 267 1.66 -16.31 18.88
C ASP A 267 2.17 -16.11 17.44
N MET A 268 3.34 -15.49 17.25
CA MET A 268 3.94 -15.28 15.94
C MET A 268 4.42 -16.58 15.29
N TRP A 269 4.75 -17.60 16.07
CA TRP A 269 5.42 -18.83 15.62
C TRP A 269 4.48 -20.02 15.46
N VAL A 270 3.16 -19.83 15.66
CA VAL A 270 2.14 -20.90 15.51
C VAL A 270 2.10 -21.41 14.06
N GLN A 271 2.31 -20.55 13.07
CA GLN A 271 2.26 -20.90 11.64
C GLN A 271 3.59 -20.70 10.90
N ARG A 272 4.65 -20.36 11.62
CA ARG A 272 5.98 -20.09 11.07
C ARG A 272 7.04 -20.83 11.85
N ARG A 273 8.12 -21.22 11.17
CA ARG A 273 9.31 -21.72 11.83
C ARG A 273 9.94 -20.61 12.68
N PRO A 274 10.17 -20.80 13.98
CA PRO A 274 10.85 -19.83 14.82
C PRO A 274 12.29 -19.61 14.35
N PRO A 275 12.86 -18.40 14.52
CA PRO A 275 14.26 -18.15 14.25
C PRO A 275 15.15 -18.90 15.27
N THR A 276 16.42 -19.02 14.93
CA THR A 276 17.45 -19.61 15.81
C THR A 276 18.35 -18.48 16.32
N VAL A 277 18.58 -18.44 17.60
CA VAL A 277 19.57 -17.56 18.23
C VAL A 277 20.98 -17.99 17.77
N LEU A 278 21.81 -17.02 17.42
CA LEU A 278 23.18 -17.27 16.95
C LEU A 278 24.19 -16.79 18.01
N ASP A 279 25.21 -17.60 18.27
CA ASP A 279 26.34 -17.28 19.16
C ASP A 279 27.53 -16.81 18.32
N PHE A 280 28.02 -15.60 18.58
CA PHE A 280 29.15 -15.02 17.87
C PHE A 280 30.43 -15.85 18.07
N ALA A 281 30.69 -16.36 19.27
CA ALA A 281 31.89 -17.14 19.57
C ALA A 281 31.90 -18.47 18.81
N ALA A 282 30.76 -19.17 18.84
CA ALA A 282 30.63 -20.46 18.14
C ALA A 282 30.76 -20.32 16.61
N LEU A 283 30.30 -19.21 16.04
CA LEU A 283 30.41 -18.96 14.60
C LEU A 283 31.81 -18.49 14.20
N SER A 284 32.49 -17.69 15.03
CA SER A 284 33.84 -17.21 14.74
C SER A 284 34.91 -18.33 14.80
N GLU A 285 34.67 -19.41 15.57
CA GLU A 285 35.54 -20.59 15.58
C GLU A 285 35.42 -21.45 14.30
N HIS A 286 34.32 -21.31 13.55
CA HIS A 286 34.02 -22.17 12.39
C HIS A 286 34.28 -21.51 11.03
N THR A 287 34.64 -20.23 11.00
CA THR A 287 34.83 -19.51 9.72
C THR A 287 36.28 -19.54 9.30
N GLY A 288 36.62 -20.47 8.41
CA GLY A 288 37.77 -20.30 7.53
C GLY A 288 37.55 -19.24 6.45
N PHE A 289 36.63 -18.28 6.66
CA PHE A 289 36.34 -17.20 5.70
C PHE A 289 37.46 -16.15 5.78
N ASP A 290 38.21 -16.04 4.70
CA ASP A 290 39.17 -14.94 4.50
C ASP A 290 38.62 -13.97 3.48
N PRO A 291 38.18 -12.75 3.88
CA PRO A 291 37.64 -11.75 2.95
C PRO A 291 38.65 -11.30 1.87
N ALA A 292 39.96 -11.63 2.05
CA ALA A 292 41.02 -11.36 1.08
C ALA A 292 41.20 -12.52 0.08
N HIS A 293 40.60 -13.70 0.33
CA HIS A 293 40.76 -14.85 -0.57
C HIS A 293 39.73 -14.85 -1.69
N PRO A 294 40.15 -14.94 -2.97
CA PRO A 294 39.25 -14.86 -4.11
C PRO A 294 38.13 -15.90 -4.12
N ASP A 295 38.39 -17.10 -3.61
CA ASP A 295 37.40 -18.20 -3.62
C ASP A 295 36.32 -18.03 -2.55
N ASP A 296 36.56 -17.24 -1.50
CA ASP A 296 35.57 -16.97 -0.44
C ASP A 296 34.47 -15.96 -0.90
N HIS A 297 34.77 -15.18 -1.94
CA HIS A 297 33.75 -14.32 -2.56
C HIS A 297 32.67 -15.10 -3.30
N ALA A 298 32.95 -16.30 -3.79
CA ALA A 298 32.00 -17.17 -4.46
C ALA A 298 30.88 -17.69 -3.54
N VAL A 299 31.09 -17.63 -2.20
CA VAL A 299 30.09 -18.04 -1.21
C VAL A 299 28.99 -16.98 -1.04
N LEU A 300 29.24 -15.75 -1.49
CA LEU A 300 28.30 -14.62 -1.38
C LEU A 300 27.43 -14.46 -2.64
N GLU A 301 27.67 -15.22 -3.72
CA GLU A 301 26.77 -15.20 -4.86
C GLU A 301 25.47 -15.94 -4.51
N PRO A 302 24.29 -15.32 -4.73
CA PRO A 302 23.03 -16.01 -4.53
C PRO A 302 22.95 -17.17 -5.52
N LYS A 303 22.88 -18.39 -5.00
CA LYS A 303 22.49 -19.54 -5.84
C LYS A 303 21.05 -19.30 -6.31
N GLU A 304 20.86 -19.27 -7.63
CA GLU A 304 19.58 -19.18 -8.31
C GLU A 304 18.53 -20.18 -7.79
#